data_17ab1a32b132d9df10f4866f2054a78f
#
_entry.id   17ab1a32b132d9df10f4866f2054a78f
#
_cell.length_a   1.000
_cell.length_b   1.000
_cell.length_c   1.000
_cell.angle_alpha   90.00
_cell.angle_beta   90.00
_cell.angle_gamma   90.00
#
_symmetry.space_group_name_H-M   'P 1'
#
loop_
_entity.id
_entity.type
_entity.pdbx_description
1 polymer ?
#
loop_
_entity_poly.entity_id
_entity_poly.type
_entity_poly.pdbx_seq_one_letter_code
_entity_poly.pdbx_strand_id
1 'polypeptide(L)'
;MTPSPVTPGLLEQVSGHPWLYPSLEIVHIVGIALLLGNLVLVELRVWGFGAALPVQPLARLALTVSLAGFGLAATSGLVMFSTQPAELLANRAFVLKMTILMLAGLNAAAFHSRGGLEKGDRTARVQTALSLGLWLGVIICGRWIAYL
;
A
#
# COMPACT_ATOMS: atom_id res chain seq x y z
N MET A 1 48.18 -11.75 11.02
CA MET A 1 46.84 -12.18 10.72
C MET A 1 46.11 -10.97 10.14
N THR A 2 45.96 -10.93 8.83
CA THR A 2 45.15 -9.90 8.17
C THR A 2 43.68 -10.29 8.36
N PRO A 3 42.81 -9.39 8.86
CA PRO A 3 41.38 -9.69 8.95
C PRO A 3 40.83 -9.93 7.54
N SER A 4 40.16 -11.05 7.35
CA SER A 4 39.44 -11.35 6.12
C SER A 4 38.48 -10.19 5.81
N PRO A 5 38.37 -9.75 4.55
CA PRO A 5 37.41 -8.74 4.17
C PRO A 5 36.00 -9.28 4.47
N VAL A 6 35.35 -8.70 5.49
CA VAL A 6 33.94 -8.96 5.76
C VAL A 6 33.18 -8.42 4.57
N THR A 7 32.62 -9.30 3.76
CA THR A 7 31.72 -8.89 2.67
C THR A 7 30.56 -8.11 3.30
N PRO A 8 30.34 -6.86 2.93
CA PRO A 8 29.26 -6.07 3.48
C PRO A 8 27.93 -6.80 3.27
N GLY A 9 27.12 -6.91 4.32
CA GLY A 9 25.81 -7.52 4.23
C GLY A 9 24.92 -6.81 3.19
N LEU A 10 23.90 -7.50 2.67
CA LEU A 10 22.95 -6.91 1.71
C LEU A 10 22.41 -5.56 2.19
N LEU A 11 22.17 -5.41 3.49
CA LEU A 11 21.66 -4.18 4.11
C LEU A 11 22.67 -3.02 4.05
N GLU A 12 23.97 -3.31 4.25
CA GLU A 12 25.03 -2.31 4.12
C GLU A 12 25.23 -1.89 2.66
N GLN A 13 25.03 -2.81 1.72
CA GLN A 13 25.07 -2.50 0.29
C GLN A 13 23.89 -1.61 -0.14
N VAL A 14 22.68 -1.85 0.41
CA VAL A 14 21.48 -1.04 0.14
C VAL A 14 21.63 0.36 0.71
N SER A 15 22.10 0.49 1.95
CA SER A 15 22.29 1.79 2.61
C SER A 15 23.49 2.57 2.07
N GLY A 16 24.51 1.89 1.56
CA GLY A 16 25.73 2.52 1.01
C GLY A 16 25.64 2.93 -0.46
N HIS A 17 24.61 2.49 -1.21
CA HIS A 17 24.51 2.80 -2.64
C HIS A 17 23.61 4.00 -2.90
N PRO A 18 24.12 5.13 -3.44
CA PRO A 18 23.39 6.40 -3.51
C PRO A 18 22.11 6.35 -4.36
N TRP A 19 22.02 5.43 -5.32
CA TRP A 19 20.87 5.31 -6.23
C TRP A 19 19.85 4.23 -5.82
N LEU A 20 20.21 3.35 -4.91
CA LEU A 20 19.38 2.19 -4.60
C LEU A 20 18.15 2.59 -3.77
N TYR A 21 18.33 3.43 -2.77
CA TYR A 21 17.21 3.90 -1.94
C TYR A 21 16.21 4.73 -2.75
N PRO A 22 16.62 5.74 -3.56
CA PRO A 22 15.70 6.44 -4.46
C PRO A 22 14.97 5.52 -5.45
N SER A 23 15.63 4.47 -5.94
CA SER A 23 14.99 3.49 -6.82
C SER A 23 13.90 2.69 -6.12
N LEU A 24 14.12 2.30 -4.86
CA LEU A 24 13.11 1.64 -4.03
C LEU A 24 11.91 2.56 -3.77
N GLU A 25 12.14 3.85 -3.53
CA GLU A 25 11.07 4.83 -3.39
C GLU A 25 10.21 4.94 -4.66
N ILE A 26 10.84 4.95 -5.84
CA ILE A 26 10.13 4.98 -7.12
C ILE A 26 9.25 3.73 -7.26
N VAL A 27 9.80 2.53 -7.01
CA VAL A 27 9.04 1.27 -7.07
C VAL A 27 7.87 1.30 -6.08
N HIS A 28 8.09 1.83 -4.88
CA HIS A 28 7.07 1.98 -3.84
C HIS A 28 5.93 2.91 -4.29
N ILE A 29 6.27 4.07 -4.85
CA ILE A 29 5.30 5.04 -5.37
C ILE A 29 4.50 4.45 -6.54
N VAL A 30 5.14 3.76 -7.47
CA VAL A 30 4.45 3.06 -8.57
C VAL A 30 3.49 2.00 -8.02
N GLY A 31 3.91 1.21 -7.03
CA GLY A 31 3.06 0.24 -6.36
C GLY A 31 1.82 0.87 -5.72
N ILE A 32 1.99 1.99 -5.00
CA ILE A 32 0.88 2.76 -4.40
C ILE A 32 -0.05 3.31 -5.49
N ALA A 33 0.48 3.85 -6.58
CA ALA A 33 -0.32 4.41 -7.66
C ALA A 33 -1.18 3.34 -8.35
N LEU A 34 -0.62 2.15 -8.60
CA LEU A 34 -1.35 1.01 -9.15
C LEU A 34 -2.43 0.51 -8.18
N LEU A 35 -2.11 0.39 -6.90
CA LEU A 35 -3.06 -0.02 -5.87
C LEU A 35 -4.23 0.97 -5.79
N LEU A 36 -3.93 2.22 -5.47
CA LEU A 36 -4.96 3.22 -5.19
C LEU A 36 -5.78 3.57 -6.43
N GLY A 37 -5.16 3.75 -7.59
CA GLY A 37 -5.86 4.09 -8.82
C GLY A 37 -6.90 3.04 -9.20
N ASN A 38 -6.57 1.77 -9.07
CA ASN A 38 -7.50 0.68 -9.37
C ASN A 38 -8.56 0.50 -8.29
N LEU A 39 -8.25 0.72 -7.01
CA LEU A 39 -9.25 0.73 -5.95
C LEU A 39 -10.29 1.82 -6.18
N VAL A 40 -9.87 3.04 -6.50
CA VAL A 40 -10.78 4.15 -6.81
C VAL A 40 -11.72 3.81 -7.96
N LEU A 41 -11.25 3.13 -9.01
CA LEU A 41 -12.12 2.69 -10.11
C LEU A 41 -13.24 1.76 -9.64
N VAL A 42 -12.91 0.78 -8.78
CA VAL A 42 -13.91 -0.14 -8.21
C VAL A 42 -14.86 0.60 -7.30
N GLU A 43 -14.37 1.49 -6.45
CA GLU A 43 -15.17 2.26 -5.51
C GLU A 43 -16.16 3.19 -6.23
N LEU A 44 -15.71 3.92 -7.24
CA LEU A 44 -16.58 4.75 -8.10
C LEU A 44 -17.67 3.91 -8.75
N ARG A 45 -17.33 2.70 -9.20
CA ARG A 45 -18.32 1.81 -9.80
C ARG A 45 -19.35 1.31 -8.78
N VAL A 46 -18.94 1.02 -7.55
CA VAL A 46 -19.86 0.69 -6.44
C VAL A 46 -20.78 1.86 -6.10
N TRP A 47 -20.32 3.09 -6.24
CA TRP A 47 -21.12 4.29 -6.01
C TRP A 47 -22.09 4.59 -7.17
N GLY A 48 -22.01 3.86 -8.28
CA GLY A 48 -22.92 3.97 -9.41
C GLY A 48 -22.34 4.74 -10.62
N PHE A 49 -21.12 5.24 -10.51
CA PHE A 49 -20.45 5.86 -11.66
C PHE A 49 -20.07 4.81 -12.71
N GLY A 50 -20.14 5.19 -13.98
CA GLY A 50 -19.81 4.29 -15.08
C GLY A 50 -20.75 3.08 -15.17
N ALA A 51 -22.05 3.29 -15.02
CA ALA A 51 -23.08 2.22 -14.98
C ALA A 51 -23.05 1.30 -16.22
N ALA A 52 -22.58 1.78 -17.37
CA ALA A 52 -22.43 0.98 -18.59
C ALA A 52 -21.31 -0.08 -18.50
N LEU A 53 -20.35 0.05 -17.54
CA LEU A 53 -19.27 -0.88 -17.38
C LEU A 53 -19.72 -2.08 -16.53
N PRO A 54 -19.52 -3.32 -16.97
CA PRO A 54 -19.87 -4.50 -16.18
C PRO A 54 -18.98 -4.60 -14.95
N VAL A 55 -19.61 -4.70 -13.77
CA VAL A 55 -18.91 -4.63 -12.46
C VAL A 55 -17.89 -5.76 -12.30
N GLN A 56 -18.25 -6.99 -12.61
CA GLN A 56 -17.44 -8.17 -12.35
C GLN A 56 -16.12 -8.21 -13.15
N PRO A 57 -16.10 -8.02 -14.48
CA PRO A 57 -14.86 -7.95 -15.24
C PRO A 57 -13.97 -6.79 -14.83
N LEU A 58 -14.57 -5.59 -14.61
CA LEU A 58 -13.84 -4.41 -14.15
C LEU A 58 -13.15 -4.67 -12.80
N ALA A 59 -13.91 -5.16 -11.84
CA ALA A 59 -13.39 -5.45 -10.50
C ALA A 59 -12.31 -6.52 -10.51
N ARG A 60 -12.48 -7.57 -11.31
CA ARG A 60 -11.47 -8.63 -11.42
C ARG A 60 -10.14 -8.08 -11.92
N LEU A 61 -10.16 -7.30 -12.98
CA LEU A 61 -8.94 -6.69 -13.52
C LEU A 61 -8.34 -5.69 -12.53
N ALA A 62 -9.15 -4.75 -12.05
CA ALA A 62 -8.70 -3.69 -11.14
C ALA A 62 -8.14 -4.25 -9.83
N LEU A 63 -8.79 -5.24 -9.22
CA LEU A 63 -8.30 -5.88 -8.00
C LEU A 63 -7.03 -6.69 -8.23
N THR A 64 -6.87 -7.33 -9.38
CA THR A 64 -5.62 -8.03 -9.74
C THR A 64 -4.47 -7.04 -9.83
N VAL A 65 -4.67 -5.91 -10.51
CA VAL A 65 -3.64 -4.85 -10.64
C VAL A 65 -3.37 -4.18 -9.29
N SER A 66 -4.42 -3.95 -8.48
CA SER A 66 -4.26 -3.45 -7.10
C SER A 66 -3.41 -4.37 -6.25
N LEU A 67 -3.62 -5.68 -6.34
CA LEU A 67 -2.88 -6.67 -5.56
C LEU A 67 -1.40 -6.72 -6.00
N ALA A 68 -1.15 -6.64 -7.30
CA ALA A 68 0.22 -6.52 -7.83
C ALA A 68 0.89 -5.23 -7.34
N GLY A 69 0.18 -4.09 -7.36
CA GLY A 69 0.63 -2.81 -6.83
C GLY A 69 0.94 -2.88 -5.34
N PHE A 70 0.07 -3.53 -4.56
CA PHE A 70 0.31 -3.79 -3.13
C PHE A 70 1.57 -4.64 -2.92
N GLY A 71 1.77 -5.69 -3.71
CA GLY A 71 2.98 -6.52 -3.66
C GLY A 71 4.25 -5.70 -3.89
N LEU A 72 4.27 -4.84 -4.90
CA LEU A 72 5.40 -3.93 -5.16
C LEU A 72 5.64 -2.97 -4.00
N ALA A 73 4.57 -2.34 -3.49
CA ALA A 73 4.66 -1.40 -2.37
C ALA A 73 5.11 -2.10 -1.08
N ALA A 74 4.59 -3.28 -0.79
CA ALA A 74 4.97 -4.04 0.40
C ALA A 74 6.43 -4.51 0.34
N THR A 75 6.86 -5.06 -0.79
CA THR A 75 8.24 -5.56 -0.95
C THR A 75 9.25 -4.42 -0.85
N SER A 76 9.05 -3.33 -1.61
CA SER A 76 9.94 -2.16 -1.55
C SER A 76 9.92 -1.50 -0.16
N GLY A 77 8.74 -1.40 0.46
CA GLY A 77 8.59 -0.88 1.81
C GLY A 77 9.29 -1.72 2.87
N LEU A 78 9.26 -3.05 2.77
CA LEU A 78 9.99 -3.94 3.67
C LEU A 78 11.51 -3.81 3.52
N VAL A 79 12.01 -3.67 2.28
CA VAL A 79 13.43 -3.42 2.04
C VAL A 79 13.85 -2.08 2.66
N MET A 80 13.08 -1.00 2.43
CA MET A 80 13.35 0.30 3.05
C MET A 80 13.28 0.25 4.58
N PHE A 81 12.29 -0.45 5.14
CA PHE A 81 12.19 -0.67 6.60
C PHE A 81 13.42 -1.36 7.16
N SER A 82 13.97 -2.34 6.46
CA SER A 82 15.12 -3.11 6.91
C SER A 82 16.41 -2.29 7.03
N THR A 83 16.48 -1.11 6.38
CA THR A 83 17.65 -0.22 6.46
C THR A 83 17.70 0.59 7.76
N GLN A 84 16.53 0.94 8.34
CA GLN A 84 16.41 1.81 9.52
C GLN A 84 15.25 1.36 10.45
N PRO A 85 15.22 0.10 10.90
CA PRO A 85 14.05 -0.42 11.61
C PRO A 85 13.81 0.26 12.96
N ALA A 86 14.87 0.57 13.71
CA ALA A 86 14.74 1.20 15.03
C ALA A 86 14.19 2.64 14.94
N GLU A 87 14.64 3.41 13.98
CA GLU A 87 14.17 4.77 13.74
C GLU A 87 12.70 4.80 13.31
N LEU A 88 12.33 3.91 12.38
CA LEU A 88 10.95 3.80 11.89
C LEU A 88 10.00 3.34 12.99
N LEU A 89 10.38 2.38 13.82
CA LEU A 89 9.54 1.93 14.94
C LEU A 89 9.37 3.01 16.03
N ALA A 90 10.32 3.91 16.18
CA ALA A 90 10.21 5.06 17.08
C ALA A 90 9.38 6.21 16.48
N ASN A 91 9.18 6.22 15.16
CA ASN A 91 8.45 7.28 14.46
C ASN A 91 6.94 7.09 14.57
N ARG A 92 6.26 8.08 15.17
CA ARG A 92 4.81 8.03 15.41
C ARG A 92 3.99 7.95 14.11
N ALA A 93 4.44 8.63 13.04
CA ALA A 93 3.75 8.58 11.75
C ALA A 93 3.84 7.19 11.12
N PHE A 94 4.97 6.49 11.29
CA PHE A 94 5.13 5.12 10.83
C PHE A 94 4.20 4.15 11.56
N VAL A 95 4.15 4.22 12.90
CA VAL A 95 3.25 3.37 13.71
C VAL A 95 1.79 3.62 13.34
N LEU A 96 1.40 4.89 13.20
CA LEU A 96 0.04 5.26 12.77
C LEU A 96 -0.26 4.72 11.37
N LYS A 97 0.67 4.87 10.42
CA LYS A 97 0.55 4.32 9.06
C LYS A 97 0.29 2.81 9.08
N MET A 98 1.06 2.07 9.87
CA MET A 98 0.88 0.61 9.96
C MET A 98 -0.46 0.23 10.58
N THR A 99 -0.92 0.98 11.58
CA THR A 99 -2.25 0.79 12.19
C THR A 99 -3.37 1.03 11.17
N ILE A 100 -3.31 2.14 10.42
CA ILE A 100 -4.30 2.45 9.38
C ILE A 100 -4.26 1.41 8.26
N LEU A 101 -3.08 0.92 7.88
CA LEU A 101 -2.91 -0.13 6.88
C LEU A 101 -3.60 -1.43 7.30
N MET A 102 -3.47 -1.82 8.58
CA MET A 102 -4.18 -2.98 9.13
C MET A 102 -5.70 -2.79 9.08
N LEU A 103 -6.19 -1.60 9.44
CA LEU A 103 -7.61 -1.28 9.36
C LEU A 103 -8.12 -1.32 7.92
N ALA A 104 -7.35 -0.83 6.95
CA ALA A 104 -7.69 -0.91 5.53
C ALA A 104 -7.79 -2.38 5.06
N GLY A 105 -6.86 -3.23 5.48
CA GLY A 105 -6.89 -4.67 5.20
C GLY A 105 -8.12 -5.36 5.80
N LEU A 106 -8.46 -5.06 7.05
CA LEU A 106 -9.65 -5.60 7.72
C LEU A 106 -10.94 -5.14 7.02
N ASN A 107 -11.02 -3.86 6.64
CA ASN A 107 -12.17 -3.34 5.89
C ASN A 107 -12.33 -4.04 4.53
N ALA A 108 -11.22 -4.24 3.80
CA ALA A 108 -11.22 -4.97 2.53
C ALA A 108 -11.67 -6.43 2.72
N ALA A 109 -11.16 -7.13 3.73
CA ALA A 109 -11.56 -8.49 4.05
C ALA A 109 -13.06 -8.58 4.37
N ALA A 110 -13.58 -7.66 5.18
CA ALA A 110 -15.00 -7.58 5.51
C ALA A 110 -15.88 -7.28 4.29
N PHE A 111 -15.43 -6.40 3.40
CA PHE A 111 -16.12 -6.09 2.14
C PHE A 111 -16.24 -7.32 1.24
N HIS A 112 -15.14 -8.03 1.03
CA HIS A 112 -15.11 -9.20 0.15
C HIS A 112 -15.84 -10.39 0.76
N SER A 113 -15.72 -10.66 2.07
CA SER A 113 -16.40 -11.76 2.74
C SER A 113 -17.93 -11.60 2.74
N ARG A 114 -18.42 -10.36 2.71
CA ARG A 114 -19.87 -10.05 2.60
C ARG A 114 -20.43 -10.14 1.17
N GLY A 115 -19.56 -10.26 0.15
CA GLY A 115 -19.99 -10.07 -1.24
C GLY A 115 -20.42 -8.63 -1.53
N GLY A 116 -19.71 -7.66 -0.97
CA GLY A 116 -20.05 -6.23 -1.08
C GLY A 116 -20.12 -5.72 -2.51
N LEU A 117 -19.32 -6.29 -3.41
CA LEU A 117 -19.30 -5.95 -4.82
C LEU A 117 -20.61 -6.34 -5.53
N GLU A 118 -21.17 -7.51 -5.18
CA GLU A 118 -22.42 -8.04 -5.76
C GLU A 118 -23.65 -7.37 -5.17
N LYS A 119 -23.61 -7.08 -3.87
CA LYS A 119 -24.73 -6.47 -3.15
C LYS A 119 -24.91 -5.00 -3.53
N GLY A 120 -23.82 -4.24 -3.69
CA GLY A 120 -23.84 -2.81 -4.02
C GLY A 120 -24.72 -1.98 -3.08
N ASP A 121 -24.96 -2.47 -1.87
CA ASP A 121 -25.85 -1.90 -0.87
C ASP A 121 -25.24 -0.66 -0.20
N ARG A 122 -26.01 -0.02 0.68
CA ARG A 122 -25.54 1.15 1.44
C ARG A 122 -24.27 0.83 2.25
N THR A 123 -24.19 -0.36 2.81
CA THR A 123 -23.01 -0.79 3.58
C THR A 123 -21.78 -0.92 2.69
N ALA A 124 -21.91 -1.45 1.48
CA ALA A 124 -20.84 -1.52 0.51
C ALA A 124 -20.31 -0.12 0.15
N ARG A 125 -21.20 0.85 -0.05
CA ARG A 125 -20.82 2.25 -0.32
C ARG A 125 -20.09 2.91 0.85
N VAL A 126 -20.51 2.64 2.07
CA VAL A 126 -19.83 3.14 3.28
C VAL A 126 -18.45 2.50 3.44
N GLN A 127 -18.33 1.18 3.22
CA GLN A 127 -17.07 0.47 3.30
C GLN A 127 -16.06 0.95 2.25
N THR A 128 -16.51 1.25 1.03
CA THR A 128 -15.64 1.81 -0.02
C THR A 128 -15.23 3.25 0.30
N ALA A 129 -16.12 4.09 0.83
CA ALA A 129 -15.76 5.43 1.29
C ALA A 129 -14.75 5.39 2.45
N LEU A 130 -14.93 4.46 3.39
CA LEU A 130 -13.99 4.21 4.48
C LEU A 130 -12.64 3.73 3.94
N SER A 131 -12.64 2.81 2.96
CA SER A 131 -11.45 2.33 2.27
C SER A 131 -10.64 3.49 1.71
N LEU A 132 -11.27 4.36 0.93
CA LEU A 132 -10.61 5.54 0.34
C LEU A 132 -9.98 6.43 1.42
N GLY A 133 -10.73 6.72 2.50
CA GLY A 133 -10.23 7.52 3.63
C GLY A 133 -9.02 6.89 4.31
N LEU A 134 -9.04 5.57 4.55
CA LEU A 134 -7.94 4.84 5.15
C LEU A 134 -6.69 4.85 4.26
N TRP A 135 -6.84 4.61 2.95
CA TRP A 135 -5.72 4.64 2.02
C TRP A 135 -5.11 6.04 1.87
N LEU A 136 -5.92 7.09 1.84
CA LEU A 136 -5.42 8.47 1.89
C LEU A 136 -4.67 8.74 3.20
N GLY A 137 -5.17 8.25 4.32
CA GLY A 137 -4.48 8.31 5.62
C GLY A 137 -3.12 7.62 5.59
N VAL A 138 -3.01 6.44 4.97
CA VAL A 138 -1.73 5.72 4.78
C VAL A 138 -0.74 6.57 3.98
N ILE A 139 -1.19 7.23 2.91
CA ILE A 139 -0.33 8.09 2.08
C ILE A 139 0.13 9.32 2.87
N ILE A 140 -0.79 9.99 3.56
CA ILE A 140 -0.47 11.16 4.39
C ILE A 140 0.56 10.80 5.46
N CYS A 141 0.32 9.73 6.23
CA CYS A 141 1.28 9.27 7.24
C CYS A 141 2.62 8.89 6.61
N GLY A 142 2.59 8.22 5.45
CA GLY A 142 3.79 7.87 4.70
C GLY A 142 4.65 9.09 4.34
N ARG A 143 4.01 10.19 3.95
CA ARG A 143 4.71 11.44 3.66
C ARG A 143 5.26 12.11 4.92
N TRP A 144 4.54 12.01 6.03
CA TRP A 144 4.94 12.65 7.30
C TRP A 144 6.08 11.94 8.03
N ILE A 145 6.38 10.67 7.70
CA ILE A 145 7.52 9.94 8.26
C ILE A 145 8.83 10.72 8.08
N ALA A 146 8.99 11.42 6.96
CA ALA A 146 10.20 12.20 6.67
C ALA A 146 10.33 13.50 7.48
N TYR A 147 9.29 13.90 8.24
CA TYR A 147 9.24 15.18 8.98
C TYR A 147 9.07 15.00 10.49
N LEU A 148 8.79 13.82 10.97
CA LEU A 148 8.60 13.48 12.37
C LEU A 148 9.65 12.46 12.84
#